data_dd5d758edb8d9e996d2b803c8304e0cf
#
_entry.id   dd5d758edb8d9e996d2b803c8304e0cf
#
_cell.length_a   1.000
_cell.length_b   1.000
_cell.length_c   1.000
_cell.angle_alpha   90.00
_cell.angle_beta   90.00
_cell.angle_gamma   90.00
#
_symmetry.space_group_name_H-M   'P 1'
#
loop_
_entity.id
_entity.type
_entity.pdbx_description
1 polymer ?
#
loop_
_entity_poly.entity_id
_entity_poly.type
_entity_poly.pdbx_seq_one_letter_code
_entity_poly.pdbx_strand_id
1 'polypeptide(L)'
;MDDTLAIEAIELTKIYGSGNTEVVAMRKASMSVRRGEVVALLGPSGSGKSTFLTAVGLINPPTSVQIHIGGHFVLDGPHARMNLTSFRRKHVGFVFQKSNLIPFLNARENVQVALELNDTSPRAARKRALELLDNLGVKDRSEHLPTMLSGGQQQRVAVARALANQPSILLADEPTAALDSVTGRQVMELFARVAHEHGTGVIVVTHDQRALNVFDTIYEMEDGLLTRRSTGPTRVSDAVLHPLEVTPCPG
;
A
#
# COMPACT_ATOMS: atom_id res chain seq x y z
N MET A 1 -5.54 -12.18 -18.90
CA MET A 1 -5.27 -11.64 -17.55
C MET A 1 -6.20 -10.46 -17.33
N ASP A 2 -6.76 -10.35 -16.16
CA ASP A 2 -7.63 -9.22 -15.82
C ASP A 2 -6.73 -7.99 -15.60
N ASP A 3 -6.75 -7.05 -16.54
CA ASP A 3 -5.94 -5.81 -16.53
C ASP A 3 -6.41 -4.84 -15.42
N THR A 4 -7.45 -5.23 -14.69
CA THR A 4 -8.00 -4.46 -13.56
C THR A 4 -7.30 -4.73 -12.24
N LEU A 5 -6.46 -5.79 -12.14
CA LEU A 5 -5.76 -6.14 -10.92
C LEU A 5 -4.42 -5.39 -10.77
N ALA A 6 -4.20 -4.80 -9.59
CA ALA A 6 -2.91 -4.26 -9.18
C ALA A 6 -1.97 -5.36 -8.71
N ILE A 7 -2.52 -6.33 -7.94
CA ILE A 7 -1.81 -7.52 -7.49
C ILE A 7 -2.78 -8.70 -7.34
N GLU A 8 -2.27 -9.89 -7.64
CA GLU A 8 -2.88 -11.16 -7.31
C GLU A 8 -1.80 -12.10 -6.75
N ALA A 9 -2.01 -12.60 -5.54
CA ALA A 9 -1.19 -13.61 -4.88
C ALA A 9 -2.03 -14.85 -4.64
N ILE A 10 -1.61 -16.00 -5.15
CA ILE A 10 -2.37 -17.26 -5.09
C ILE A 10 -1.57 -18.29 -4.30
N GLU A 11 -2.21 -18.86 -3.27
CA GLU A 11 -1.68 -19.93 -2.41
C GLU A 11 -0.29 -19.62 -1.80
N LEU A 12 -0.08 -18.38 -1.33
CA LEU A 12 1.17 -17.98 -0.72
C LEU A 12 1.43 -18.78 0.56
N THR A 13 2.52 -19.55 0.53
CA THR A 13 3.00 -20.34 1.65
C THR A 13 4.39 -19.87 2.04
N LYS A 14 4.61 -19.68 3.35
CA LYS A 14 5.94 -19.34 3.90
C LYS A 14 6.27 -20.23 5.06
N ILE A 15 7.38 -20.92 4.94
CA ILE A 15 7.95 -21.80 5.96
C ILE A 15 9.31 -21.24 6.36
N TYR A 16 9.56 -21.11 7.65
CA TYR A 16 10.86 -20.79 8.24
C TYR A 16 11.45 -22.02 8.91
N GLY A 17 12.78 -22.10 8.94
CA GLY A 17 13.49 -23.24 9.52
C GLY A 17 13.57 -24.46 8.59
N SER A 18 14.01 -25.57 9.13
CA SER A 18 14.11 -26.87 8.42
C SER A 18 13.98 -28.04 9.41
N GLY A 19 13.43 -29.15 8.95
CA GLY A 19 13.22 -30.34 9.79
C GLY A 19 12.39 -30.07 11.03
N ASN A 20 12.87 -30.45 12.22
CA ASN A 20 12.12 -30.30 13.47
C ASN A 20 11.91 -28.86 13.96
N THR A 21 12.51 -27.87 13.29
CA THR A 21 12.36 -26.44 13.62
C THR A 21 11.50 -25.70 12.60
N GLU A 22 10.78 -26.40 11.75
CA GLU A 22 9.90 -25.78 10.77
C GLU A 22 8.72 -25.04 11.43
N VAL A 23 8.56 -23.77 11.06
CA VAL A 23 7.43 -22.93 11.43
C VAL A 23 6.72 -22.47 10.17
N VAL A 24 5.47 -22.89 10.01
CA VAL A 24 4.62 -22.45 8.90
C VAL A 24 4.03 -21.10 9.25
N ALA A 25 4.62 -20.04 8.73
CA ALA A 25 4.18 -18.67 8.98
C ALA A 25 2.97 -18.26 8.12
N MET A 26 2.79 -18.88 6.95
CA MET A 26 1.61 -18.68 6.10
C MET A 26 1.21 -19.97 5.41
N ARG A 27 -0.11 -20.18 5.30
CA ARG A 27 -0.73 -21.40 4.79
C ARG A 27 -1.65 -21.08 3.63
N LYS A 28 -1.13 -21.15 2.38
CA LYS A 28 -1.90 -20.95 1.15
C LYS A 28 -2.74 -19.65 1.16
N ALA A 29 -2.18 -18.57 1.70
CA ALA A 29 -2.84 -17.28 1.75
C ALA A 29 -3.05 -16.74 0.32
N SER A 30 -4.28 -16.37 -0.04
CA SER A 30 -4.60 -15.81 -1.36
C SER A 30 -5.27 -14.45 -1.20
N MET A 31 -4.81 -13.46 -1.99
CA MET A 31 -5.33 -12.10 -1.99
C MET A 31 -5.31 -11.55 -3.41
N SER A 32 -6.36 -10.81 -3.76
CA SER A 32 -6.39 -9.98 -4.97
C SER A 32 -6.77 -8.55 -4.60
N VAL A 33 -6.12 -7.58 -5.25
CA VAL A 33 -6.38 -6.14 -5.08
C VAL A 33 -6.49 -5.52 -6.46
N ARG A 34 -7.58 -4.77 -6.69
CA ARG A 34 -7.79 -4.06 -7.94
C ARG A 34 -6.99 -2.77 -8.01
N ARG A 35 -6.83 -2.24 -9.22
CA ARG A 35 -6.31 -0.89 -9.40
C ARG A 35 -7.26 0.12 -8.75
N GLY A 36 -6.69 1.03 -7.95
CA GLY A 36 -7.47 2.03 -7.23
C GLY A 36 -8.17 1.52 -5.96
N GLU A 37 -8.05 0.23 -5.62
CA GLU A 37 -8.64 -0.35 -4.41
C GLU A 37 -7.73 -0.14 -3.19
N VAL A 38 -8.33 0.16 -2.04
CA VAL A 38 -7.64 0.23 -0.75
C VAL A 38 -8.08 -0.92 0.15
N VAL A 39 -7.13 -1.75 0.51
CA VAL A 39 -7.37 -2.99 1.27
C VAL A 39 -6.74 -2.89 2.66
N ALA A 40 -7.51 -3.22 3.69
CA ALA A 40 -6.99 -3.45 5.03
C ALA A 40 -6.59 -4.92 5.22
N LEU A 41 -5.43 -5.16 5.84
CA LEU A 41 -5.02 -6.45 6.36
C LEU A 41 -4.96 -6.38 7.88
N LEU A 42 -5.96 -6.97 8.53
CA LEU A 42 -6.13 -6.98 9.98
C LEU A 42 -5.64 -8.31 10.57
N GLY A 43 -5.49 -8.35 11.89
CA GLY A 43 -5.19 -9.56 12.66
C GLY A 43 -4.31 -9.27 13.87
N PRO A 44 -4.20 -10.24 14.80
CA PRO A 44 -3.37 -10.10 16.01
C PRO A 44 -1.88 -9.98 15.68
N SER A 45 -1.09 -9.52 16.64
CA SER A 45 0.38 -9.53 16.52
C SER A 45 0.86 -10.98 16.35
N GLY A 46 1.84 -11.18 15.46
CA GLY A 46 2.37 -12.51 15.17
C GLY A 46 1.55 -13.36 14.17
N SER A 47 0.39 -12.90 13.69
CA SER A 47 -0.44 -13.67 12.75
C SER A 47 0.15 -13.86 11.35
N GLY A 48 1.25 -13.16 11.01
CA GLY A 48 1.93 -13.27 9.71
C GLY A 48 1.75 -12.07 8.76
N LYS A 49 1.05 -10.99 9.16
CA LYS A 49 0.76 -9.81 8.31
C LYS A 49 1.99 -9.19 7.66
N SER A 50 3.01 -8.84 8.45
CA SER A 50 4.26 -8.25 7.92
C SER A 50 5.04 -9.25 7.08
N THR A 51 4.95 -10.55 7.39
CA THR A 51 5.52 -11.61 6.54
C THR A 51 4.80 -11.66 5.19
N PHE A 52 3.47 -11.61 5.18
CA PHE A 52 2.68 -11.53 3.95
C PHE A 52 3.05 -10.29 3.14
N LEU A 53 3.05 -9.11 3.79
CA LEU A 53 3.35 -7.85 3.14
C LEU A 53 4.74 -7.83 2.49
N THR A 54 5.77 -8.35 3.20
CA THR A 54 7.13 -8.43 2.68
C THR A 54 7.30 -9.49 1.59
N ALA A 55 6.49 -10.56 1.62
CA ALA A 55 6.47 -11.60 0.59
C ALA A 55 5.86 -11.06 -0.72
N VAL A 56 4.66 -10.46 -0.67
CA VAL A 56 4.02 -9.85 -1.85
C VAL A 56 4.79 -8.64 -2.34
N GLY A 57 5.50 -7.95 -1.45
CA GLY A 57 6.42 -6.86 -1.76
C GLY A 57 7.76 -7.31 -2.37
N LEU A 58 7.96 -8.61 -2.60
CA LEU A 58 9.17 -9.19 -3.20
C LEU A 58 10.45 -8.89 -2.39
N ILE A 59 10.33 -8.64 -1.07
CA ILE A 59 11.45 -8.39 -0.16
C ILE A 59 11.92 -9.70 0.45
N ASN A 60 10.98 -10.52 0.94
CA ASN A 60 11.23 -11.82 1.54
C ASN A 60 10.46 -12.88 0.75
N PRO A 61 11.09 -13.49 -0.28
CA PRO A 61 10.41 -14.42 -1.16
C PRO A 61 9.71 -15.54 -0.37
N PRO A 62 8.47 -15.91 -0.76
CA PRO A 62 7.76 -17.02 -0.15
C PRO A 62 8.38 -18.36 -0.51
N THR A 63 8.00 -19.42 0.21
CA THR A 63 8.41 -20.79 -0.12
C THR A 63 7.70 -21.28 -1.38
N SER A 64 6.42 -20.90 -1.55
CA SER A 64 5.63 -21.18 -2.76
C SER A 64 4.54 -20.12 -2.91
N VAL A 65 4.31 -19.68 -4.15
CA VAL A 65 3.24 -18.71 -4.50
C VAL A 65 3.14 -18.59 -6.01
N GLN A 66 1.99 -18.14 -6.52
CA GLN A 66 1.92 -17.48 -7.83
C GLN A 66 1.60 -16.00 -7.59
N ILE A 67 2.47 -15.10 -8.07
CA ILE A 67 2.28 -13.66 -7.92
C ILE A 67 2.23 -12.99 -9.29
N HIS A 68 1.15 -12.21 -9.49
CA HIS A 68 0.99 -11.27 -10.59
C HIS A 68 0.93 -9.84 -10.01
N ILE A 69 1.69 -8.90 -10.57
CA ILE A 69 1.68 -7.49 -10.19
C ILE A 69 1.62 -6.63 -11.46
N GLY A 70 0.63 -5.73 -11.55
CA GLY A 70 0.48 -4.82 -12.68
C GLY A 70 0.38 -5.53 -14.04
N GLY A 71 -0.24 -6.71 -14.08
CA GLY A 71 -0.36 -7.55 -15.29
C GLY A 71 0.87 -8.45 -15.57
N HIS A 72 1.94 -8.38 -14.78
CA HIS A 72 3.14 -9.20 -14.97
C HIS A 72 3.11 -10.44 -14.07
N PHE A 73 3.41 -11.62 -14.62
CA PHE A 73 3.64 -12.83 -13.86
C PHE A 73 5.06 -12.82 -13.29
N VAL A 74 5.19 -12.61 -11.98
CA VAL A 74 6.46 -12.27 -11.31
C VAL A 74 7.09 -13.47 -10.63
N LEU A 75 6.29 -14.27 -9.90
CA LEU A 75 6.73 -15.47 -9.19
C LEU A 75 5.85 -16.67 -9.54
N ASP A 76 6.49 -17.84 -9.65
CA ASP A 76 5.85 -19.14 -9.89
C ASP A 76 6.52 -20.19 -9.01
N GLY A 77 5.85 -20.57 -7.93
CA GLY A 77 6.45 -21.35 -6.87
C GLY A 77 7.63 -20.61 -6.22
N PRO A 78 8.81 -21.23 -6.10
CA PRO A 78 10.04 -20.59 -5.63
C PRO A 78 10.77 -19.81 -6.72
N HIS A 79 10.31 -19.84 -7.97
CA HIS A 79 11.06 -19.34 -9.12
C HIS A 79 10.64 -17.93 -9.51
N ALA A 80 11.61 -17.02 -9.53
CA ALA A 80 11.41 -15.68 -10.09
C ALA A 80 11.45 -15.75 -11.63
N ARG A 81 10.44 -15.15 -12.26
CA ARG A 81 10.33 -15.06 -13.73
C ARG A 81 11.13 -13.88 -14.30
N MET A 82 11.65 -13.01 -13.42
CA MET A 82 12.39 -11.82 -13.79
C MET A 82 13.30 -11.35 -12.65
N ASN A 83 14.09 -10.29 -12.88
CA ASN A 83 14.89 -9.66 -11.83
C ASN A 83 13.97 -8.94 -10.82
N LEU A 84 13.76 -9.56 -9.66
CA LEU A 84 12.86 -9.03 -8.62
C LEU A 84 13.29 -7.66 -8.09
N THR A 85 14.59 -7.38 -8.01
CA THR A 85 15.09 -6.09 -7.51
C THR A 85 14.75 -4.96 -8.47
N SER A 86 14.95 -5.15 -9.75
CA SER A 86 14.60 -4.17 -10.78
C SER A 86 13.07 -4.01 -10.89
N PHE A 87 12.33 -5.11 -10.84
CA PHE A 87 10.88 -5.10 -10.89
C PHE A 87 10.28 -4.36 -9.68
N ARG A 88 10.74 -4.69 -8.45
CA ARG A 88 10.28 -4.04 -7.21
C ARG A 88 10.46 -2.53 -7.25
N ARG A 89 11.63 -2.03 -7.72
CA ARG A 89 11.88 -0.59 -7.82
C ARG A 89 10.83 0.16 -8.64
N LYS A 90 10.29 -0.48 -9.69
CA LYS A 90 9.31 0.12 -10.62
C LYS A 90 7.86 -0.05 -10.16
N HIS A 91 7.52 -1.21 -9.62
CA HIS A 91 6.13 -1.63 -9.48
C HIS A 91 5.62 -1.69 -8.05
N VAL A 92 6.52 -1.63 -7.04
CA VAL A 92 6.16 -1.75 -5.63
C VAL A 92 6.62 -0.54 -4.84
N GLY A 93 5.69 0.19 -4.25
CA GLY A 93 5.96 1.20 -3.23
C GLY A 93 5.85 0.58 -1.84
N PHE A 94 6.71 1.00 -0.90
CA PHE A 94 6.65 0.51 0.48
C PHE A 94 6.70 1.66 1.48
N VAL A 95 5.74 1.67 2.43
CA VAL A 95 5.66 2.61 3.54
C VAL A 95 5.71 1.81 4.84
N PHE A 96 6.71 2.07 5.67
CA PHE A 96 6.93 1.38 6.94
C PHE A 96 6.30 2.13 8.11
N GLN A 97 6.12 1.44 9.23
CA GLN A 97 5.65 2.00 10.49
C GLN A 97 6.49 3.23 10.92
N LYS A 98 7.80 3.11 10.87
CA LYS A 98 8.71 4.26 10.93
C LYS A 98 8.95 4.73 9.49
N SER A 99 8.93 6.03 9.27
CA SER A 99 9.09 6.62 7.92
C SER A 99 10.37 6.17 7.19
N ASN A 100 11.38 5.71 7.94
CA ASN A 100 12.67 5.24 7.41
C ASN A 100 13.25 6.19 6.37
N LEU A 101 13.15 7.50 6.63
CA LEU A 101 13.78 8.51 5.79
C LEU A 101 15.32 8.46 6.01
N ILE A 102 16.05 8.69 4.95
CA ILE A 102 17.51 8.79 4.99
C ILE A 102 17.86 10.07 5.75
N PRO A 103 18.53 9.99 6.92
CA PRO A 103 18.60 11.10 7.87
C PRO A 103 19.44 12.29 7.41
N PHE A 104 20.37 12.08 6.50
CA PHE A 104 21.25 13.11 5.93
C PHE A 104 20.75 13.68 4.58
N LEU A 105 19.60 13.20 4.09
CA LEU A 105 18.90 13.74 2.92
C LEU A 105 17.68 14.55 3.37
N ASN A 106 17.45 15.70 2.72
CA ASN A 106 16.23 16.46 2.95
C ASN A 106 14.99 15.75 2.39
N ALA A 107 13.80 16.31 2.62
CA ALA A 107 12.54 15.70 2.18
C ALA A 107 12.52 15.46 0.66
N ARG A 108 12.93 16.45 -0.14
CA ARG A 108 13.00 16.33 -1.62
C ARG A 108 13.99 15.24 -2.04
N GLU A 109 15.17 15.22 -1.44
CA GLU A 109 16.22 14.25 -1.77
C GLU A 109 15.82 12.82 -1.40
N ASN A 110 15.09 12.63 -0.30
CA ASN A 110 14.51 11.33 0.06
C ASN A 110 13.55 10.78 -0.99
N VAL A 111 12.83 11.64 -1.70
CA VAL A 111 11.95 11.23 -2.81
C VAL A 111 12.77 11.07 -4.11
N GLN A 112 13.66 12.02 -4.37
CA GLN A 112 14.47 12.08 -5.58
C GLN A 112 15.36 10.84 -5.75
N VAL A 113 15.98 10.35 -4.69
CA VAL A 113 16.86 9.17 -4.73
C VAL A 113 16.14 7.91 -5.25
N ALA A 114 14.85 7.74 -4.95
CA ALA A 114 14.07 6.61 -5.44
C ALA A 114 13.89 6.63 -6.96
N LEU A 115 13.80 7.82 -7.56
CA LEU A 115 13.72 8.05 -8.99
C LEU A 115 15.06 7.84 -9.68
N GLU A 116 16.14 8.36 -9.08
CA GLU A 116 17.51 8.24 -9.62
C GLU A 116 17.99 6.79 -9.61
N LEU A 117 17.65 6.01 -8.58
CA LEU A 117 17.89 4.57 -8.53
C LEU A 117 17.14 3.77 -9.61
N ASN A 118 16.19 4.40 -10.30
CA ASN A 118 15.43 3.86 -11.43
C ASN A 118 15.76 4.61 -12.75
N ASP A 119 16.99 5.09 -12.87
CA ASP A 119 17.58 5.69 -14.07
C ASP A 119 16.90 7.01 -14.53
N THR A 120 16.14 7.69 -13.66
CA THR A 120 15.59 9.01 -13.95
C THR A 120 16.68 10.07 -13.80
N SER A 121 16.83 10.95 -14.79
CA SER A 121 17.82 12.03 -14.73
C SER A 121 17.62 12.94 -13.52
N PRO A 122 18.69 13.47 -12.89
CA PRO A 122 18.58 14.28 -11.67
C PRO A 122 17.63 15.47 -11.78
N ARG A 123 17.58 16.12 -12.95
CA ARG A 123 16.67 17.25 -13.22
C ARG A 123 15.21 16.80 -13.24
N ALA A 124 14.89 15.69 -13.91
CA ALA A 124 13.54 15.14 -13.97
C ALA A 124 13.13 14.59 -12.59
N ALA A 125 14.02 13.89 -11.89
CA ALA A 125 13.80 13.36 -10.55
C ALA A 125 13.49 14.47 -9.53
N ARG A 126 14.26 15.58 -9.55
CA ARG A 126 13.98 16.75 -8.72
C ARG A 126 12.61 17.36 -9.00
N LYS A 127 12.25 17.55 -10.27
CA LYS A 127 10.95 18.09 -10.66
C LYS A 127 9.82 17.22 -10.15
N ARG A 128 9.88 15.90 -10.40
CA ARG A 128 8.88 14.93 -9.95
C ARG A 128 8.79 14.85 -8.45
N ALA A 129 9.90 14.89 -7.72
CA ALA A 129 9.92 14.89 -6.26
C ALA A 129 9.16 16.10 -5.69
N LEU A 130 9.39 17.31 -6.24
CA LEU A 130 8.68 18.52 -5.80
C LEU A 130 7.18 18.46 -6.10
N GLU A 131 6.77 17.93 -7.25
CA GLU A 131 5.36 17.71 -7.60
C GLU A 131 4.68 16.77 -6.60
N LEU A 132 5.32 15.66 -6.25
CA LEU A 132 4.81 14.71 -5.28
C LEU A 132 4.68 15.31 -3.87
N LEU A 133 5.68 16.06 -3.42
CA LEU A 133 5.63 16.75 -2.14
C LEU A 133 4.54 17.83 -2.11
N ASP A 134 4.27 18.49 -3.23
CA ASP A 134 3.20 19.48 -3.39
C ASP A 134 1.81 18.80 -3.25
N ASN A 135 1.60 17.72 -4.00
CA ASN A 135 0.36 16.93 -3.96
C ASN A 135 0.07 16.36 -2.56
N LEU A 136 1.11 16.11 -1.78
CA LEU A 136 1.01 15.59 -0.41
C LEU A 136 1.03 16.69 0.67
N GLY A 137 1.07 17.97 0.28
CA GLY A 137 0.98 19.12 1.17
C GLY A 137 2.20 19.30 2.09
N VAL A 138 3.41 18.97 1.59
CA VAL A 138 4.68 19.13 2.33
C VAL A 138 5.79 19.77 1.49
N LYS A 139 5.44 20.47 0.41
CA LYS A 139 6.39 21.13 -0.48
C LYS A 139 7.18 22.25 0.21
N ASP A 140 6.55 23.01 1.11
CA ASP A 140 7.15 24.04 1.92
C ASP A 140 8.24 23.50 2.87
N ARG A 141 8.26 22.19 3.06
CA ARG A 141 9.24 21.45 3.86
C ARG A 141 10.26 20.67 3.01
N SER A 142 10.28 20.87 1.69
CA SER A 142 11.11 20.07 0.77
C SER A 142 12.59 20.07 1.08
N GLU A 143 13.13 21.18 1.60
CA GLU A 143 14.56 21.32 1.94
C GLU A 143 14.86 21.01 3.43
N HIS A 144 13.87 20.56 4.22
CA HIS A 144 14.06 20.21 5.62
C HIS A 144 14.59 18.77 5.76
N LEU A 145 15.51 18.58 6.70
CA LEU A 145 15.98 17.25 7.12
C LEU A 145 14.88 16.52 7.92
N PRO A 146 14.88 15.18 7.96
CA PRO A 146 13.88 14.40 8.71
C PRO A 146 13.72 14.84 10.16
N THR A 147 14.79 15.22 10.85
CA THR A 147 14.76 15.70 12.24
C THR A 147 14.01 17.02 12.43
N MET A 148 13.78 17.77 11.37
CA MET A 148 13.05 19.05 11.36
C MET A 148 11.58 18.88 10.97
N LEU A 149 11.15 17.66 10.68
CA LEU A 149 9.79 17.33 10.26
C LEU A 149 9.00 16.69 11.40
N SER A 150 7.70 17.03 11.51
CA SER A 150 6.81 16.29 12.40
C SER A 150 6.61 14.85 11.91
N GLY A 151 6.16 13.94 12.78
CA GLY A 151 5.91 12.55 12.41
C GLY A 151 4.98 12.40 11.19
N GLY A 152 3.90 13.18 11.14
CA GLY A 152 2.99 13.21 9.99
C GLY A 152 3.63 13.75 8.71
N GLN A 153 4.50 14.77 8.81
CA GLN A 153 5.26 15.28 7.66
C GLN A 153 6.25 14.22 7.16
N GLN A 154 6.99 13.56 8.07
CA GLN A 154 7.88 12.46 7.70
C GLN A 154 7.13 11.33 6.99
N GLN A 155 5.93 10.98 7.47
CA GLN A 155 5.11 9.94 6.85
C GLN A 155 4.66 10.35 5.45
N ARG A 156 4.23 11.60 5.24
CA ARG A 156 3.88 12.13 3.91
C ARG A 156 5.08 12.10 2.94
N VAL A 157 6.28 12.41 3.41
CA VAL A 157 7.52 12.27 2.61
C VAL A 157 7.80 10.80 2.28
N ALA A 158 7.58 9.87 3.22
CA ALA A 158 7.74 8.44 2.96
C ALA A 158 6.72 7.93 1.93
N VAL A 159 5.47 8.41 1.97
CA VAL A 159 4.46 8.14 0.93
C VAL A 159 4.88 8.71 -0.42
N ALA A 160 5.37 9.97 -0.47
CA ALA A 160 5.90 10.58 -1.69
C ALA A 160 7.01 9.72 -2.32
N ARG A 161 7.95 9.25 -1.49
CA ARG A 161 9.03 8.36 -1.92
C ARG A 161 8.52 7.04 -2.47
N ALA A 162 7.52 6.44 -1.82
CA ALA A 162 6.93 5.19 -2.26
C ALA A 162 6.18 5.32 -3.60
N LEU A 163 5.61 6.50 -3.87
CA LEU A 163 4.89 6.82 -5.12
C LEU A 163 5.79 7.32 -6.27
N ALA A 164 7.07 7.56 -6.00
CA ALA A 164 7.98 8.21 -6.94
C ALA A 164 7.96 7.57 -8.33
N ASN A 165 8.04 6.26 -8.39
CA ASN A 165 8.08 5.46 -9.63
C ASN A 165 6.70 5.02 -10.15
N GLN A 166 5.60 5.61 -9.68
CA GLN A 166 4.22 5.25 -10.09
C GLN A 166 3.95 3.75 -9.96
N PRO A 167 4.10 3.17 -8.75
CA PRO A 167 4.01 1.74 -8.55
C PRO A 167 2.59 1.22 -8.84
N SER A 168 2.50 -0.04 -9.28
CA SER A 168 1.22 -0.74 -9.44
C SER A 168 0.55 -1.03 -8.10
N ILE A 169 1.36 -1.26 -7.05
CA ILE A 169 0.91 -1.56 -5.69
C ILE A 169 1.71 -0.77 -4.65
N LEU A 170 1.01 -0.22 -3.68
CA LEU A 170 1.56 0.43 -2.49
C LEU A 170 1.28 -0.45 -1.27
N LEU A 171 2.32 -0.79 -0.54
CA LEU A 171 2.27 -1.62 0.66
C LEU A 171 2.62 -0.77 1.88
N ALA A 172 1.75 -0.76 2.90
CA ALA A 172 1.95 0.02 4.10
C ALA A 172 1.85 -0.88 5.35
N ASP A 173 2.92 -0.93 6.14
CA ASP A 173 2.99 -1.70 7.37
C ASP A 173 2.82 -0.77 8.57
N GLU A 174 1.65 -0.78 9.19
CA GLU A 174 1.27 0.04 10.34
C GLU A 174 1.62 1.54 10.22
N PRO A 175 1.26 2.20 9.11
CA PRO A 175 1.78 3.53 8.77
C PRO A 175 1.34 4.65 9.72
N THR A 176 0.42 4.38 10.64
CA THR A 176 -0.14 5.36 11.58
C THR A 176 0.18 5.07 13.05
N ALA A 177 0.88 3.97 13.35
CA ALA A 177 1.11 3.53 14.73
C ALA A 177 1.87 4.52 15.62
N ALA A 178 2.71 5.38 15.01
CA ALA A 178 3.47 6.43 15.71
C ALA A 178 2.82 7.83 15.65
N LEU A 179 1.58 7.94 15.16
CA LEU A 179 0.88 9.20 14.93
C LEU A 179 -0.30 9.35 15.90
N ASP A 180 -0.64 10.59 16.22
CA ASP A 180 -1.90 10.91 16.88
C ASP A 180 -3.11 10.58 15.99
N SER A 181 -4.29 10.48 16.59
CA SER A 181 -5.51 10.04 15.89
C SER A 181 -5.91 10.93 14.71
N VAL A 182 -5.68 12.24 14.79
CA VAL A 182 -6.03 13.19 13.73
C VAL A 182 -5.08 13.02 12.55
N THR A 183 -3.78 13.03 12.83
CA THR A 183 -2.74 12.85 11.82
C THR A 183 -2.81 11.46 11.18
N GLY A 184 -3.07 10.41 11.98
CA GLY A 184 -3.26 9.05 11.50
C GLY A 184 -4.42 8.94 10.50
N ARG A 185 -5.57 9.54 10.83
CA ARG A 185 -6.71 9.58 9.91
C ARG A 185 -6.39 10.30 8.60
N GLN A 186 -5.69 11.43 8.65
CA GLN A 186 -5.26 12.16 7.45
C GLN A 186 -4.34 11.32 6.56
N VAL A 187 -3.47 10.48 7.16
CA VAL A 187 -2.61 9.55 6.40
C VAL A 187 -3.44 8.45 5.75
N MET A 188 -4.45 7.91 6.42
CA MET A 188 -5.33 6.89 5.81
C MET A 188 -6.17 7.45 4.66
N GLU A 189 -6.74 8.66 4.84
CA GLU A 189 -7.45 9.37 3.77
C GLU A 189 -6.52 9.68 2.58
N LEU A 190 -5.24 9.94 2.86
CA LEU A 190 -4.21 10.10 1.84
C LEU A 190 -4.02 8.83 1.00
N PHE A 191 -3.96 7.64 1.63
CA PHE A 191 -3.87 6.38 0.90
C PHE A 191 -5.07 6.15 -0.02
N ALA A 192 -6.30 6.44 0.45
CA ALA A 192 -7.51 6.34 -0.37
C ALA A 192 -7.46 7.28 -1.59
N ARG A 193 -7.06 8.53 -1.37
CA ARG A 193 -6.90 9.50 -2.45
C ARG A 193 -5.85 9.04 -3.47
N VAL A 194 -4.67 8.62 -3.01
CA VAL A 194 -3.59 8.11 -3.86
C VAL A 194 -4.04 6.90 -4.69
N ALA A 195 -4.76 5.96 -4.07
CA ALA A 195 -5.29 4.80 -4.78
C ALA A 195 -6.17 5.25 -5.96
N HIS A 196 -7.15 6.10 -5.71
CA HIS A 196 -8.12 6.54 -6.72
C HIS A 196 -7.50 7.43 -7.81
N GLU A 197 -6.65 8.39 -7.43
CA GLU A 197 -6.08 9.36 -8.39
C GLU A 197 -5.03 8.72 -9.30
N HIS A 198 -4.27 7.74 -8.79
CA HIS A 198 -3.17 7.13 -9.55
C HIS A 198 -3.47 5.72 -10.06
N GLY A 199 -4.63 5.15 -9.74
CA GLY A 199 -4.95 3.76 -10.09
C GLY A 199 -4.01 2.74 -9.45
N THR A 200 -3.39 3.10 -8.31
CA THR A 200 -2.48 2.23 -7.55
C THR A 200 -3.31 1.38 -6.59
N GLY A 201 -3.11 0.07 -6.57
CA GLY A 201 -3.67 -0.76 -5.49
C GLY A 201 -2.96 -0.46 -4.17
N VAL A 202 -3.67 -0.43 -3.06
CA VAL A 202 -3.07 -0.15 -1.74
C VAL A 202 -3.42 -1.25 -0.75
N ILE A 203 -2.41 -1.82 -0.09
CA ILE A 203 -2.59 -2.75 1.04
C ILE A 203 -2.03 -2.10 2.28
N VAL A 204 -2.85 -1.95 3.32
CA VAL A 204 -2.46 -1.39 4.61
C VAL A 204 -2.61 -2.44 5.69
N VAL A 205 -1.53 -2.83 6.32
CA VAL A 205 -1.54 -3.56 7.58
C VAL A 205 -1.85 -2.56 8.70
N THR A 206 -2.89 -2.79 9.45
CA THR A 206 -3.26 -1.96 10.60
C THR A 206 -4.01 -2.75 11.65
N HIS A 207 -3.94 -2.31 12.89
CA HIS A 207 -4.80 -2.73 13.99
C HIS A 207 -5.80 -1.63 14.40
N ASP A 208 -5.75 -0.47 13.75
CA ASP A 208 -6.64 0.67 14.04
C ASP A 208 -8.00 0.49 13.37
N GLN A 209 -8.98 0.06 14.18
CA GLN A 209 -10.37 -0.12 13.74
C GLN A 209 -11.10 1.20 13.43
N ARG A 210 -10.58 2.35 13.88
CA ARG A 210 -11.23 3.66 13.70
C ARG A 210 -11.19 4.15 12.26
N ALA A 211 -10.29 3.62 11.44
CA ALA A 211 -10.12 4.00 10.05
C ALA A 211 -10.71 2.98 9.05
N LEU A 212 -11.51 2.00 9.52
CA LEU A 212 -12.03 0.93 8.65
C LEU A 212 -12.95 1.43 7.54
N ASN A 213 -13.59 2.58 7.72
CA ASN A 213 -14.44 3.21 6.70
C ASN A 213 -13.69 3.77 5.48
N VAL A 214 -12.36 3.79 5.52
CA VAL A 214 -11.51 4.23 4.40
C VAL A 214 -11.25 3.09 3.42
N PHE A 215 -11.38 1.83 3.87
CA PHE A 215 -11.03 0.64 3.09
C PHE A 215 -12.21 0.12 2.27
N ASP A 216 -11.93 -0.27 1.02
CA ASP A 216 -12.90 -0.90 0.12
C ASP A 216 -13.08 -2.38 0.45
N THR A 217 -12.00 -3.06 0.84
CA THR A 217 -12.00 -4.48 1.22
C THR A 217 -11.18 -4.68 2.49
N ILE A 218 -11.62 -5.64 3.30
CA ILE A 218 -10.93 -6.03 4.53
C ILE A 218 -10.58 -7.52 4.45
N TYR A 219 -9.31 -7.83 4.71
CA TYR A 219 -8.83 -9.18 4.95
C TYR A 219 -8.40 -9.32 6.39
N GLU A 220 -8.60 -10.51 6.95
CA GLU A 220 -8.12 -10.88 8.28
C GLU A 220 -7.12 -12.01 8.18
N MET A 221 -6.05 -11.88 8.95
CA MET A 221 -5.02 -12.92 9.06
C MET A 221 -4.96 -13.42 10.48
N GLU A 222 -5.13 -14.73 10.64
CA GLU A 222 -5.02 -15.44 11.91
C GLU A 222 -4.26 -16.74 11.70
N ASP A 223 -3.22 -17.00 12.50
CA ASP A 223 -2.36 -18.19 12.43
C ASP A 223 -1.87 -18.55 11.01
N GLY A 224 -1.52 -17.53 10.22
CA GLY A 224 -1.05 -17.70 8.86
C GLY A 224 -2.14 -18.02 7.82
N LEU A 225 -3.40 -18.03 8.22
CA LEU A 225 -4.57 -18.15 7.33
C LEU A 225 -5.11 -16.76 7.01
N LEU A 226 -5.48 -16.55 5.75
CA LEU A 226 -6.04 -15.30 5.26
C LEU A 226 -7.49 -15.50 4.86
N THR A 227 -8.39 -14.70 5.43
CA THR A 227 -9.81 -14.70 5.10
C THR A 227 -10.25 -13.32 4.64
N ARG A 228 -11.11 -13.25 3.62
CA ARG A 228 -11.74 -12.01 3.20
C ARG A 228 -12.96 -11.76 4.06
N ARG A 229 -12.99 -10.64 4.80
CA ARG A 229 -14.23 -10.11 5.40
C ARG A 229 -15.04 -9.38 4.33
N SER A 230 -16.36 -9.35 4.50
CA SER A 230 -17.25 -8.63 3.58
C SER A 230 -16.82 -7.16 3.43
N THR A 231 -17.07 -6.61 2.25
CA THR A 231 -16.89 -5.20 1.90
C THR A 231 -17.41 -4.29 3.01
N GLY A 232 -16.58 -3.31 3.39
CA GLY A 232 -17.03 -2.15 4.17
C GLY A 232 -18.23 -1.45 3.49
N PRO A 233 -18.83 -0.45 4.12
CA PRO A 233 -20.08 0.14 3.63
C PRO A 233 -19.92 0.56 2.18
N THR A 234 -20.77 -0.01 1.34
CA THR A 234 -20.90 0.34 -0.07
C THR A 234 -20.96 1.86 -0.18
N ARG A 235 -20.02 2.48 -0.85
CA ARG A 235 -20.16 3.90 -1.22
C ARG A 235 -21.46 3.99 -2.00
N VAL A 236 -22.41 4.76 -1.50
CA VAL A 236 -23.63 5.12 -2.19
C VAL A 236 -23.21 6.01 -3.37
N SER A 237 -22.87 5.39 -4.49
CA SER A 237 -22.90 6.04 -5.79
C SER A 237 -24.28 5.79 -6.36
N ASP A 238 -24.95 6.87 -6.75
CA ASP A 238 -26.23 6.89 -7.45
C ASP A 238 -27.49 6.51 -6.65
N ALA A 239 -27.83 7.38 -5.69
CA ALA A 239 -29.23 7.65 -5.45
C ALA A 239 -29.77 8.39 -6.70
N VAL A 240 -30.34 7.64 -7.63
CA VAL A 240 -31.22 8.20 -8.65
C VAL A 240 -32.28 8.99 -7.93
N LEU A 241 -32.23 10.31 -8.08
CA LEU A 241 -33.32 11.21 -7.69
C LEU A 241 -34.56 10.83 -8.52
N HIS A 242 -35.44 10.02 -7.96
CA HIS A 242 -36.80 9.94 -8.46
C HIS A 242 -37.47 11.30 -8.24
N PRO A 243 -38.07 11.91 -9.27
CA PRO A 243 -38.86 13.13 -9.09
C PRO A 243 -40.04 12.79 -8.16
N LEU A 244 -40.22 13.64 -7.14
CA LEU A 244 -41.41 13.62 -6.30
C LEU A 244 -42.64 13.86 -7.19
N GLU A 245 -43.47 12.84 -7.37
CA GLU A 245 -44.81 13.02 -7.92
C GLU A 245 -45.64 13.91 -6.97
N VAL A 246 -45.93 15.09 -7.46
CA VAL A 246 -46.85 16.04 -6.80
C VAL A 246 -48.27 15.54 -7.04
N THR A 247 -48.88 14.93 -6.03
CA THR A 247 -50.31 14.60 -6.03
C THR A 247 -51.12 15.89 -5.87
N PRO A 248 -52.06 16.22 -6.78
CA PRO A 248 -52.96 17.36 -6.57
C PRO A 248 -53.98 17.04 -5.52
N CYS A 249 -54.22 17.97 -4.57
CA CYS A 249 -55.31 17.94 -3.63
C CYS A 249 -56.66 18.04 -4.37
N PRO A 250 -57.69 17.24 -3.98
CA PRO A 250 -59.05 17.44 -4.45
C PRO A 250 -59.67 18.64 -3.78
N GLY A 251 -60.41 19.44 -4.61
CA GLY A 251 -61.20 20.60 -4.20
C GLY A 251 -62.48 20.24 -3.47
#